data_3600c518fab58ec546107bb321e0e25b
#
_entry.id   3600c518fab58ec546107bb321e0e25b
#
_cell.length_a   1.000
_cell.length_b   1.000
_cell.length_c   1.000
_cell.angle_alpha   90.00
_cell.angle_beta   90.00
_cell.angle_gamma   90.00
#
_symmetry.space_group_name_H-M   'P 1'
#
loop_
_entity.id
_entity.type
_entity.pdbx_description
1 polymer ?
#
loop_
_entity_poly.entity_id
_entity_poly.type
_entity_poly.pdbx_seq_one_letter_code
_entity_poly.pdbx_strand_id
1 'polypeptide(L)'
;MAILYDWYENPGESDDSEEKGLHPRIFLNGKVETDKLCRMIHGRSSLSVGDVKNAFEMLAQICGEELREGREVHIEGLGYFAPILRSTQKVTRSTKNKWLKMELKTIGFRPDARLRGELVGAKVSRSKYAR
;
A
#
# COMPACT_ATOMS: atom_id res chain seq x y z
N MET A 1 22.18 0.98 2.67
CA MET A 1 21.73 2.39 2.80
C MET A 1 20.59 2.47 3.80
N ALA A 2 20.58 3.50 4.62
CA ALA A 2 19.52 3.67 5.61
C ALA A 2 18.25 4.26 4.97
N ILE A 3 17.09 3.87 5.50
CA ILE A 3 15.84 4.51 5.17
C ILE A 3 15.82 5.89 5.85
N LEU A 4 15.61 6.94 5.08
CA LEU A 4 15.61 8.31 5.60
C LEU A 4 14.20 8.74 6.00
N TYR A 5 14.08 9.48 7.07
CA TYR A 5 12.80 10.00 7.56
C TYR A 5 12.93 11.43 8.08
N ASP A 6 11.81 12.08 8.24
CA ASP A 6 11.69 13.32 9.00
C ASP A 6 10.36 13.36 9.75
N TRP A 7 10.26 14.28 10.68
CA TRP A 7 9.07 14.49 11.49
C TRP A 7 8.11 15.44 10.79
N TYR A 8 6.81 15.20 10.93
CA TYR A 8 5.78 16.13 10.47
C TYR A 8 4.60 16.14 11.43
N GLU A 9 3.85 17.23 11.40
CA GLU A 9 2.61 17.37 12.17
C GLU A 9 1.43 16.85 11.35
N ASN A 10 0.50 16.17 12.02
CA ASN A 10 -0.73 15.70 11.39
C ASN A 10 -1.72 16.86 11.24
N PRO A 11 -2.08 17.28 10.01
CA PRO A 11 -2.96 18.44 9.81
C PRO A 11 -4.40 18.22 10.27
N GLY A 12 -4.78 17.01 10.67
CA GLY A 12 -6.13 16.70 11.15
C GLY A 12 -6.31 16.76 12.66
N GLU A 13 -5.25 17.05 13.43
CA GLU A 13 -5.38 17.17 14.88
C GLU A 13 -5.91 18.56 15.26
N SER A 14 -6.89 18.58 16.16
CA SER A 14 -7.49 19.84 16.63
C SER A 14 -6.50 20.69 17.42
N ASP A 15 -6.64 22.02 17.31
CA ASP A 15 -5.77 23.01 17.92
C ASP A 15 -5.78 23.03 19.47
N ASP A 16 -6.57 22.17 20.11
CA ASP A 16 -6.79 22.19 21.54
C ASP A 16 -5.71 21.52 22.39
N SER A 17 -4.72 20.90 21.76
CA SER A 17 -3.59 20.34 22.49
C SER A 17 -2.37 21.25 22.35
N GLU A 18 -1.82 21.67 23.48
CA GLU A 18 -0.62 22.52 23.54
C GLU A 18 0.60 21.84 22.89
N GLU A 19 0.56 20.52 22.71
CA GLU A 19 1.60 19.74 22.01
C GLU A 19 0.97 18.90 20.90
N LYS A 20 1.18 19.31 19.65
CA LYS A 20 0.83 18.49 18.49
C LYS A 20 1.80 17.32 18.38
N GLY A 21 1.25 16.10 18.30
CA GLY A 21 2.06 14.92 18.09
C GLY A 21 2.82 14.97 16.78
N LEU A 22 4.12 14.66 16.83
CA LEU A 22 4.94 14.53 15.63
C LEU A 22 4.96 13.07 15.17
N HIS A 23 4.85 12.87 13.86
CA HIS A 23 4.90 11.55 13.25
C HIS A 23 6.07 11.45 12.28
N PRO A 24 6.79 10.33 12.25
CA PRO A 24 7.86 10.14 11.28
C PRO A 24 7.29 9.90 9.89
N ARG A 25 7.89 10.50 8.90
CA ARG A 25 7.55 10.31 7.49
C ARG A 25 8.79 9.92 6.71
N ILE A 26 8.69 8.85 5.93
CA ILE A 26 9.79 8.36 5.12
C ILE A 26 10.04 9.31 3.94
N PHE A 27 11.31 9.61 3.69
CA PHE A 27 11.76 10.16 2.42
C PHE A 27 12.05 9.01 1.48
N LEU A 28 11.27 8.90 0.42
CA LEU A 28 11.47 7.85 -0.57
C LEU A 28 12.77 8.09 -1.33
N ASN A 29 13.59 7.05 -1.40
CA ASN A 29 14.84 7.08 -2.14
C ASN A 29 14.63 6.63 -3.59
N GLY A 30 13.77 7.35 -4.30
CA GLY A 30 13.44 7.05 -5.67
C GLY A 30 12.28 6.07 -5.81
N LYS A 31 12.09 5.62 -7.03
CA LYS A 31 10.99 4.73 -7.40
C LYS A 31 11.50 3.72 -8.43
N VAL A 32 11.09 2.47 -8.27
CA VAL A 32 11.40 1.42 -9.23
C VAL A 32 10.16 1.21 -10.10
N GLU A 33 10.25 1.61 -11.36
CA GLU A 33 9.15 1.45 -12.32
C GLU A 33 9.09 0.04 -12.89
N THR A 34 7.97 -0.28 -13.52
CA THR A 34 7.68 -1.60 -14.08
C THR A 34 8.77 -2.09 -15.03
N ASP A 35 9.26 -1.24 -15.92
CA ASP A 35 10.29 -1.63 -16.89
C ASP A 35 11.59 -2.06 -16.19
N LYS A 36 11.98 -1.37 -15.13
CA LYS A 36 13.15 -1.75 -14.34
C LYS A 36 12.93 -3.07 -13.60
N LEU A 37 11.72 -3.26 -13.02
CA LEU A 37 11.37 -4.53 -12.38
C LEU A 37 11.45 -5.68 -13.37
N CYS A 38 10.95 -5.51 -14.59
CA CYS A 38 11.00 -6.54 -15.62
C CYS A 38 12.44 -6.90 -15.99
N ARG A 39 13.31 -5.89 -16.10
CA ARG A 39 14.73 -6.15 -16.39
C ARG A 39 15.43 -6.88 -15.23
N MET A 40 15.09 -6.52 -13.99
CA MET A 40 15.67 -7.20 -12.82
C MET A 40 15.22 -8.66 -12.75
N ILE A 41 13.97 -8.94 -13.04
CA ILE A 41 13.44 -10.30 -13.06
C ILE A 41 14.08 -11.10 -14.20
N HIS A 42 14.23 -10.48 -15.39
CA HIS A 42 14.92 -11.11 -16.50
C HIS A 42 16.36 -11.49 -16.12
N GLY A 43 17.07 -10.63 -15.40
CA GLY A 43 18.44 -10.90 -14.95
C GLY A 43 18.56 -12.04 -13.92
N ARG A 44 17.46 -12.40 -13.25
CA ARG A 44 17.43 -13.43 -12.19
C ARG A 44 16.66 -14.70 -12.60
N SER A 45 16.15 -14.76 -13.81
CA SER A 45 15.29 -15.86 -14.27
C SER A 45 15.50 -16.12 -15.75
N SER A 46 14.86 -17.17 -16.25
CA SER A 46 14.84 -17.52 -17.69
C SER A 46 13.79 -16.73 -18.47
N LEU A 47 12.99 -15.88 -17.79
CA LEU A 47 11.92 -15.13 -18.43
C LEU A 47 12.47 -13.93 -19.19
N SER A 48 11.94 -13.67 -20.41
CA SER A 48 12.27 -12.44 -21.13
C SER A 48 11.57 -11.24 -20.49
N VAL A 49 12.06 -10.04 -20.79
CA VAL A 49 11.41 -8.80 -20.34
C VAL A 49 9.96 -8.72 -20.82
N GLY A 50 9.71 -9.13 -22.06
CA GLY A 50 8.36 -9.15 -22.63
C GLY A 50 7.43 -10.13 -21.93
N ASP A 51 7.93 -11.31 -21.58
CA ASP A 51 7.15 -12.31 -20.84
C ASP A 51 6.76 -11.79 -19.46
N VAL A 52 7.69 -11.16 -18.76
CA VAL A 52 7.42 -10.60 -17.42
C VAL A 52 6.40 -9.47 -17.51
N LYS A 53 6.56 -8.57 -18.46
CA LYS A 53 5.64 -7.45 -18.67
C LYS A 53 4.24 -7.92 -18.99
N ASN A 54 4.12 -8.96 -19.84
CA ASN A 54 2.85 -9.58 -20.17
C ASN A 54 2.21 -10.24 -18.94
N ALA A 55 3.02 -10.93 -18.11
CA ALA A 55 2.53 -11.54 -16.88
C ALA A 55 2.01 -10.48 -15.90
N PHE A 56 2.69 -9.36 -15.76
CA PHE A 56 2.22 -8.25 -14.92
C PHE A 56 0.90 -7.67 -15.42
N GLU A 57 0.76 -7.51 -16.74
CA GLU A 57 -0.49 -7.02 -17.33
C GLU A 57 -1.65 -7.97 -17.07
N MET A 58 -1.44 -9.28 -17.27
CA MET A 58 -2.43 -10.30 -16.99
C MET A 58 -2.80 -10.32 -15.50
N LEU A 59 -1.81 -10.20 -14.62
CA LEU A 59 -2.03 -10.18 -13.17
C LEU A 59 -2.91 -8.99 -12.79
N ALA A 60 -2.63 -7.80 -13.33
CA ALA A 60 -3.42 -6.60 -13.05
C ALA A 60 -4.89 -6.79 -13.49
N GLN A 61 -5.12 -7.35 -14.67
CA GLN A 61 -6.47 -7.61 -15.18
C GLN A 61 -7.22 -8.63 -14.31
N ILE A 62 -6.57 -9.74 -14.00
CA ILE A 62 -7.17 -10.81 -13.18
C ILE A 62 -7.47 -10.30 -11.77
N CYS A 63 -6.55 -9.57 -11.16
CA CYS A 63 -6.78 -8.96 -9.85
C CYS A 63 -8.01 -8.05 -9.86
N GLY A 64 -8.14 -7.21 -10.88
CA GLY A 64 -9.29 -6.32 -11.02
C GLY A 64 -10.60 -7.08 -11.14
N GLU A 65 -10.63 -8.14 -11.94
CA GLU A 65 -11.81 -8.98 -12.13
C GLU A 65 -12.22 -9.67 -10.82
N GLU A 66 -11.27 -10.27 -10.12
CA GLU A 66 -11.54 -10.99 -8.87
C GLU A 66 -11.96 -10.07 -7.73
N LEU A 67 -11.32 -8.90 -7.61
CA LEU A 67 -11.70 -7.91 -6.61
C LEU A 67 -13.12 -7.36 -6.86
N ARG A 68 -13.50 -7.22 -8.11
CA ARG A 68 -14.87 -6.79 -8.49
C ARG A 68 -15.92 -7.79 -8.02
N GLU A 69 -15.58 -9.07 -7.98
CA GLU A 69 -16.46 -10.12 -7.47
C GLU A 69 -16.42 -10.26 -5.94
N GLY A 70 -15.72 -9.37 -5.25
CA GLY A 70 -15.62 -9.35 -3.81
C GLY A 70 -14.63 -10.37 -3.24
N ARG A 71 -13.75 -10.91 -4.06
CA ARG A 71 -12.76 -11.87 -3.60
C ARG A 71 -11.50 -11.19 -3.16
N GLU A 72 -10.84 -11.76 -2.16
CA GLU A 72 -9.49 -11.38 -1.77
C GLU A 72 -8.51 -12.05 -2.73
N VAL A 73 -7.48 -11.32 -3.17
CA VAL A 73 -6.43 -11.86 -4.04
C VAL A 73 -5.14 -11.95 -3.21
N HIS A 74 -4.59 -13.15 -3.09
CA HIS A 74 -3.34 -13.39 -2.40
C HIS A 74 -2.23 -13.75 -3.39
N ILE A 75 -1.15 -12.99 -3.33
CA ILE A 75 0.08 -13.30 -4.07
C ILE A 75 1.13 -13.70 -3.06
N GLU A 76 1.49 -14.97 -3.05
CA GLU A 76 2.46 -15.52 -2.10
C GLU A 76 3.79 -14.77 -2.18
N GLY A 77 4.28 -14.36 -1.02
CA GLY A 77 5.51 -13.56 -0.92
C GLY A 77 5.29 -12.07 -1.03
N LEU A 78 4.13 -11.62 -1.49
CA LEU A 78 3.77 -10.20 -1.56
C LEU A 78 2.72 -9.85 -0.51
N GLY A 79 1.50 -10.29 -0.70
CA GLY A 79 0.44 -9.98 0.25
C GLY A 79 -0.96 -10.17 -0.30
N TYR A 80 -1.90 -9.55 0.39
CA TYR A 80 -3.33 -9.68 0.15
C TYR A 80 -3.91 -8.37 -0.34
N PHE A 81 -4.70 -8.44 -1.39
CA PHE A 81 -5.48 -7.32 -1.92
C PHE A 81 -6.95 -7.59 -1.65
N ALA A 82 -7.66 -6.61 -1.12
CA ALA A 82 -9.10 -6.75 -0.84
C ALA A 82 -9.83 -5.44 -1.10
N PRO A 83 -11.08 -5.49 -1.58
CA PRO A 83 -11.88 -4.28 -1.74
C PRO A 83 -12.28 -3.72 -0.38
N ILE A 84 -12.32 -2.39 -0.27
CA ILE A 84 -12.71 -1.69 0.95
C ILE A 84 -13.98 -0.90 0.68
N LEU A 85 -15.00 -1.13 1.53
CA LEU A 85 -16.26 -0.40 1.49
C LEU A 85 -16.24 0.79 2.43
N ARG A 86 -17.06 1.76 2.12
CA ARG A 86 -17.46 2.80 3.06
C ARG A 86 -18.95 3.08 2.90
N SER A 87 -19.61 3.51 3.97
CA SER A 87 -20.96 4.03 3.84
C SER A 87 -20.90 5.52 3.46
N THR A 88 -21.92 5.99 2.74
CA THR A 88 -22.04 7.40 2.38
C THR A 88 -22.48 8.27 3.55
N GLN A 89 -22.95 7.64 4.62
CA GLN A 89 -23.43 8.30 5.85
C GLN A 89 -22.85 7.59 7.06
N LYS A 90 -22.72 8.35 8.16
CA LYS A 90 -22.31 7.76 9.44
C LYS A 90 -23.37 6.77 9.92
N VAL A 91 -22.93 5.53 10.20
CA VAL A 91 -23.81 4.45 10.64
C VAL A 91 -23.55 4.15 12.11
N THR A 92 -24.63 4.11 12.89
CA THR A 92 -24.61 3.68 14.28
C THR A 92 -25.46 2.40 14.42
N ARG A 93 -25.42 1.76 15.59
CA ARG A 93 -26.26 0.58 15.85
C ARG A 93 -27.74 0.85 15.63
N SER A 94 -28.21 2.07 15.92
CA SER A 94 -29.60 2.48 15.75
C SER A 94 -29.98 2.72 14.28
N THR A 95 -29.01 3.00 13.42
CA THR A 95 -29.26 3.33 12.01
C THR A 95 -28.82 2.24 11.03
N LYS A 96 -28.20 1.14 11.52
CA LYS A 96 -27.65 0.09 10.65
C LYS A 96 -28.66 -0.61 9.75
N ASN A 97 -29.94 -0.57 10.10
CA ASN A 97 -31.01 -1.20 9.34
C ASN A 97 -31.69 -0.26 8.33
N LYS A 98 -31.28 1.01 8.28
CA LYS A 98 -31.79 1.94 7.27
C LYS A 98 -31.15 1.63 5.92
N TRP A 99 -31.86 1.94 4.85
CA TRP A 99 -31.33 1.84 3.48
C TRP A 99 -30.21 2.86 3.29
N LEU A 100 -28.98 2.44 3.54
CA LEU A 100 -27.79 3.27 3.38
C LEU A 100 -27.10 2.88 2.09
N LYS A 101 -26.67 3.88 1.34
CA LYS A 101 -25.89 3.66 0.13
C LYS A 101 -24.47 3.30 0.53
N MET A 102 -23.99 2.15 0.05
CA MET A 102 -22.61 1.71 0.19
C MET A 102 -21.87 1.95 -1.11
N GLU A 103 -20.61 2.31 -1.00
CA GLU A 103 -19.76 2.45 -2.17
C GLU A 103 -18.38 1.86 -1.89
N LEU A 104 -17.72 1.38 -2.95
CA LEU A 104 -16.36 0.90 -2.84
C LEU A 104 -15.43 2.11 -2.71
N LYS A 105 -14.69 2.15 -1.61
CA LYS A 105 -13.74 3.23 -1.32
C LYS A 105 -12.46 3.08 -2.14
N THR A 106 -11.84 1.91 -2.05
CA THR A 106 -10.56 1.63 -2.66
C THR A 106 -10.21 0.16 -2.49
N ILE A 107 -8.98 -0.17 -2.81
CA ILE A 107 -8.40 -1.50 -2.60
C ILE A 107 -7.40 -1.39 -1.45
N GLY A 108 -7.56 -2.26 -0.45
CA GLY A 108 -6.61 -2.38 0.64
C GLY A 108 -5.53 -3.40 0.30
N PHE A 109 -4.33 -3.15 0.79
CA PHE A 109 -3.21 -4.07 0.68
C PHE A 109 -2.64 -4.39 2.04
N ARG A 110 -2.43 -5.69 2.32
CA ARG A 110 -1.79 -6.16 3.54
C ARG A 110 -0.60 -7.04 3.15
N PRO A 111 0.62 -6.65 3.52
CA PRO A 111 1.80 -7.45 3.15
C PRO A 111 1.83 -8.80 3.85
N ASP A 112 2.40 -9.80 3.17
CA ASP A 112 2.72 -11.08 3.78
C ASP A 112 3.81 -10.92 4.84
N ALA A 113 3.82 -11.83 5.80
CA ALA A 113 4.87 -11.87 6.82
C ALA A 113 6.27 -11.96 6.18
N ARG A 114 6.39 -12.69 5.09
CA ARG A 114 7.64 -12.81 4.34
C ARG A 114 8.12 -11.45 3.82
N LEU A 115 7.23 -10.67 3.23
CA LEU A 115 7.58 -9.33 2.72
C LEU A 115 7.91 -8.39 3.86
N ARG A 116 7.13 -8.39 4.94
CA ARG A 116 7.42 -7.57 6.12
C ARG A 116 8.75 -7.96 6.76
N GLY A 117 9.08 -9.25 6.74
CA GLY A 117 10.32 -9.76 7.28
C GLY A 117 11.56 -9.19 6.61
N GLU A 118 11.47 -8.80 5.35
CA GLU A 118 12.58 -8.17 4.62
C GLU A 118 12.98 -6.82 5.22
N LEU A 119 12.09 -6.16 5.96
CA LEU A 119 12.39 -4.89 6.63
C LEU A 119 13.05 -5.07 7.99
N VAL A 120 13.08 -6.28 8.52
CA VAL A 120 13.72 -6.55 9.82
C VAL A 120 15.22 -6.29 9.70
N GLY A 121 15.75 -5.44 10.57
CA GLY A 121 17.17 -5.08 10.54
C GLY A 121 17.50 -3.93 9.57
N ALA A 122 16.52 -3.41 8.84
CA ALA A 122 16.74 -2.23 8.00
C ALA A 122 17.10 -1.03 8.88
N LYS A 123 18.12 -0.29 8.47
CA LYS A 123 18.57 0.90 9.20
C LYS A 123 17.74 2.12 8.82
N VAL A 124 17.42 2.92 9.83
CA VAL A 124 16.62 4.14 9.67
C VAL A 124 17.42 5.32 10.23
N SER A 125 17.50 6.42 9.49
CA SER A 125 18.18 7.62 9.96
C SER A 125 17.42 8.87 9.55
N ARG A 126 17.54 9.95 10.37
CA ARG A 126 16.92 11.21 10.05
C ARG A 126 17.61 11.88 8.86
N SER A 127 16.81 12.42 7.94
CA SER A 127 17.35 13.11 6.78
C SER A 127 18.11 14.38 7.17
N LYS A 128 19.29 14.59 6.57
CA LYS A 128 20.08 15.82 6.77
C LYS A 128 19.41 17.04 6.12
N TYR A 129 18.50 16.83 5.18
CA TYR A 129 17.83 17.89 4.44
C TYR A 129 16.45 18.20 4.99
N ALA A 130 16.04 17.49 6.03
CA ALA A 130 14.77 17.74 6.70
C ALA A 130 14.86 19.03 7.53
N ARG A 131 13.92 19.93 7.30
CA ARG A 131 13.78 21.17 8.07
C ARG A 131 12.71 21.03 9.14
#